data_b6bc1d4983e42e0b12ff538d6308d7ea
#
_entry.id   b6bc1d4983e42e0b12ff538d6308d7ea
#
_cell.length_a   1.000
_cell.length_b   1.000
_cell.length_c   1.000
_cell.angle_alpha   90.00
_cell.angle_beta   90.00
_cell.angle_gamma   90.00
#
_symmetry.space_group_name_H-M   'P 1'
#
loop_
_entity.id
_entity.type
_entity.pdbx_description
1 polymer ?
#
loop_
_entity_poly.entity_id
_entity_poly.type
_entity_poly.pdbx_seq_one_letter_code
_entity_poly.pdbx_strand_id
1 'polypeptide(L)'
;MAERHWSIWNMASLWVGMVVCVPSYMLAGGLIKQGMSWVEAVMTVMLGNVIVLVPMILNGHPGTKYGVPFPVLARASFGIHGAHIPSLVRAAIACGWFGIQTWVGGAAIYQLLNALPWITLGGADLPVLGINAAETACFLFFWALQVVVIYKGVESIRILETWAAPFLIIMGLALLAWAYVKAGGFGPMLATPSQFAPGGPKDGQFWSVFFPSLTGMVGFWATLSLNIPDFTRYAKSQKDQMIGQAIGLPTTMTLFAFIGVAVTSATTIIYGEPVWDPTVLLGKMGGGFSVVISLFALTIATLSTNIAANVVSPANAMINVAPRKVTFQIGGYITAGLGIVIFPWKLLEDPNGYIFTWLIGVSALLGPVGAILIVDYFVVRKTELDLDGLYRKKGPYFYRGGFNPAAVIAFCLSLVPTLPGFAHQAKLVGTVPPMFDTMYTYAWFVGFAVAGVMYAILMRVIPQPAVANEPVPAAATAEE
;
A
#
# COMPACT_ATOMS: atom_id res chain seq x y z
N MET A 1 -23.10 -2.31 16.96
CA MET A 1 -22.41 -1.24 16.19
C MET A 1 -21.09 -0.96 16.87
N ALA A 2 -20.02 -0.69 16.13
CA ALA A 2 -18.76 -0.29 16.76
C ALA A 2 -18.97 1.01 17.54
N GLU A 3 -18.38 1.13 18.73
CA GLU A 3 -18.40 2.36 19.50
C GLU A 3 -17.67 3.47 18.74
N ARG A 4 -18.36 4.58 18.45
CA ARG A 4 -17.84 5.71 17.69
C ARG A 4 -17.16 6.69 18.63
N HIS A 5 -15.88 6.50 18.87
CA HIS A 5 -15.12 7.34 19.82
C HIS A 5 -13.92 8.06 19.21
N TRP A 6 -13.59 7.79 17.92
CA TRP A 6 -12.44 8.39 17.26
C TRP A 6 -12.70 9.84 16.84
N SER A 7 -11.87 10.73 17.35
CA SER A 7 -11.85 12.16 17.02
C SER A 7 -10.94 12.41 15.80
N ILE A 8 -10.86 13.68 15.37
CA ILE A 8 -9.91 14.18 14.35
C ILE A 8 -8.49 13.69 14.68
N TRP A 9 -8.07 13.81 15.94
CA TRP A 9 -6.72 13.45 16.36
C TRP A 9 -6.45 11.94 16.30
N ASN A 10 -7.42 11.11 16.62
CA ASN A 10 -7.28 9.66 16.48
C ASN A 10 -7.13 9.27 15.01
N MET A 11 -7.91 9.89 14.10
CA MET A 11 -7.79 9.66 12.66
C MET A 11 -6.44 10.16 12.10
N ALA A 12 -5.98 11.33 12.56
CA ALA A 12 -4.67 11.86 12.16
C ALA A 12 -3.51 10.98 12.67
N SER A 13 -3.57 10.54 13.93
CA SER A 13 -2.56 9.65 14.54
C SER A 13 -2.46 8.30 13.84
N LEU A 14 -3.58 7.75 13.35
CA LEU A 14 -3.59 6.56 12.52
C LEU A 14 -2.67 6.72 11.30
N TRP A 15 -2.76 7.86 10.61
CA TRP A 15 -1.93 8.15 9.45
C TRP A 15 -0.46 8.34 9.81
N VAL A 16 -0.15 8.96 10.94
CA VAL A 16 1.24 9.03 11.42
C VAL A 16 1.83 7.62 11.58
N GLY A 17 1.09 6.71 12.22
CA GLY A 17 1.54 5.33 12.39
C GLY A 17 1.71 4.54 11.10
N MET A 18 0.85 4.78 10.10
CA MET A 18 0.90 4.05 8.82
C MET A 18 1.95 4.61 7.85
N VAL A 19 2.12 5.92 7.81
CA VAL A 19 3.03 6.60 6.88
C VAL A 19 4.49 6.35 7.22
N VAL A 20 4.82 6.31 8.52
CA VAL A 20 6.20 6.19 8.99
C VAL A 20 6.69 4.75 8.85
N CYS A 21 7.15 4.40 7.67
CA CYS A 21 7.67 3.09 7.34
C CYS A 21 8.78 3.17 6.28
N VAL A 22 9.61 2.12 6.19
CA VAL A 22 10.73 2.08 5.22
C VAL A 22 10.26 2.25 3.78
N PRO A 23 9.19 1.60 3.30
CA PRO A 23 8.70 1.82 1.93
C PRO A 23 8.36 3.28 1.62
N SER A 24 7.84 4.07 2.57
CA SER A 24 7.57 5.50 2.36
C SER A 24 8.85 6.31 2.18
N TYR A 25 9.90 5.98 2.93
CA TYR A 25 11.23 6.59 2.75
C TYR A 25 11.79 6.25 1.36
N MET A 26 11.77 4.97 0.97
CA MET A 26 12.28 4.49 -0.32
C MET A 26 11.52 5.09 -1.50
N LEU A 27 10.21 5.26 -1.36
CA LEU A 27 9.36 5.88 -2.37
C LEU A 27 9.86 7.29 -2.73
N ALA A 28 10.12 8.10 -1.72
CA ALA A 28 10.56 9.47 -1.89
C ALA A 28 12.04 9.55 -2.37
N GLY A 29 12.93 8.77 -1.75
CA GLY A 29 14.33 8.65 -2.17
C GLY A 29 14.49 8.12 -3.58
N GLY A 30 13.60 7.22 -4.03
CA GLY A 30 13.57 6.69 -5.39
C GLY A 30 13.39 7.77 -6.46
N LEU A 31 12.64 8.84 -6.18
CA LEU A 31 12.46 9.96 -7.11
C LEU A 31 13.76 10.76 -7.32
N ILE A 32 14.58 10.91 -6.27
CA ILE A 32 15.92 11.51 -6.39
C ILE A 32 16.80 10.64 -7.28
N LYS A 33 16.77 9.33 -7.08
CA LYS A 33 17.54 8.39 -7.94
C LYS A 33 17.04 8.42 -9.39
N GLN A 34 15.75 8.68 -9.62
CA GLN A 34 15.17 8.89 -10.96
C GLN A 34 15.66 10.20 -11.62
N GLY A 35 16.21 11.12 -10.86
CA GLY A 35 16.76 12.40 -11.36
C GLY A 35 15.98 13.64 -10.99
N MET A 36 14.95 13.55 -10.17
CA MET A 36 14.20 14.70 -9.66
C MET A 36 15.04 15.51 -8.67
N SER A 37 14.87 16.84 -8.67
CA SER A 37 15.29 17.68 -7.57
C SER A 37 14.45 17.39 -6.32
N TRP A 38 14.92 17.87 -5.16
CA TRP A 38 14.17 17.67 -3.91
C TRP A 38 12.77 18.29 -3.94
N VAL A 39 12.60 19.44 -4.59
CA VAL A 39 11.30 20.10 -4.72
C VAL A 39 10.36 19.28 -5.59
N GLU A 40 10.84 18.83 -6.76
CA GLU A 40 10.06 18.00 -7.68
C GLU A 40 9.61 16.69 -7.00
N ALA A 41 10.52 16.05 -6.25
CA ALA A 41 10.22 14.80 -5.55
C ALA A 41 9.19 14.99 -4.43
N VAL A 42 9.39 15.99 -3.55
CA VAL A 42 8.46 16.27 -2.44
C VAL A 42 7.09 16.69 -2.97
N MET A 43 7.03 17.54 -4.00
CA MET A 43 5.77 17.98 -4.61
C MET A 43 5.03 16.82 -5.30
N THR A 44 5.74 15.91 -5.95
CA THR A 44 5.14 14.72 -6.57
C THR A 44 4.50 13.84 -5.50
N VAL A 45 5.19 13.59 -4.38
CA VAL A 45 4.65 12.82 -3.25
C VAL A 45 3.43 13.53 -2.66
N MET A 46 3.54 14.82 -2.38
CA MET A 46 2.43 15.60 -1.81
C MET A 46 1.19 15.57 -2.71
N LEU A 47 1.37 15.82 -4.01
CA LEU A 47 0.27 15.83 -4.98
C LEU A 47 -0.42 14.46 -5.08
N GLY A 48 0.35 13.36 -5.16
CA GLY A 48 -0.22 12.01 -5.19
C GLY A 48 -1.04 11.69 -3.94
N ASN A 49 -0.59 12.15 -2.77
CA ASN A 49 -1.31 11.96 -1.51
C ASN A 49 -2.58 12.84 -1.41
N VAL A 50 -2.58 14.04 -1.96
CA VAL A 50 -3.79 14.88 -2.06
C VAL A 50 -4.80 14.25 -3.03
N ILE A 51 -4.35 13.68 -4.15
CA ILE A 51 -5.23 13.00 -5.11
C ILE A 51 -5.88 11.77 -4.47
N VAL A 52 -5.11 10.88 -3.85
CA VAL A 52 -5.66 9.66 -3.25
C VAL A 52 -6.52 9.93 -2.00
N LEU A 53 -6.32 11.05 -1.33
CA LEU A 53 -7.16 11.48 -0.21
C LEU A 53 -8.63 11.63 -0.62
N VAL A 54 -8.92 12.08 -1.84
CA VAL A 54 -10.29 12.26 -2.32
C VAL A 54 -11.09 10.95 -2.30
N PRO A 55 -10.70 9.89 -3.04
CA PRO A 55 -11.40 8.61 -2.98
C PRO A 55 -11.37 7.98 -1.58
N MET A 56 -10.35 8.27 -0.79
CA MET A 56 -10.24 7.78 0.59
C MET A 56 -11.31 8.40 1.51
N ILE A 57 -11.53 9.70 1.44
CA ILE A 57 -12.60 10.39 2.17
C ILE A 57 -13.97 9.87 1.70
N LEU A 58 -14.17 9.71 0.38
CA LEU A 58 -15.42 9.22 -0.18
C LEU A 58 -15.71 7.79 0.27
N ASN A 59 -14.77 6.87 0.17
CA ASN A 59 -14.93 5.50 0.67
C ASN A 59 -15.05 5.43 2.20
N GLY A 60 -14.48 6.38 2.93
CA GLY A 60 -14.61 6.50 4.38
C GLY A 60 -16.01 6.87 4.85
N HIS A 61 -16.77 7.58 4.01
CA HIS A 61 -18.10 8.08 4.37
C HIS A 61 -19.09 6.98 4.79
N PRO A 62 -19.28 5.88 4.04
CA PRO A 62 -20.19 4.80 4.46
C PRO A 62 -19.70 4.09 5.73
N GLY A 63 -18.39 3.96 5.95
CA GLY A 63 -17.84 3.41 7.18
C GLY A 63 -18.32 4.20 8.41
N THR A 64 -18.18 5.52 8.39
CA THR A 64 -18.63 6.42 9.44
C THR A 64 -20.16 6.46 9.55
N LYS A 65 -20.88 6.49 8.41
CA LYS A 65 -22.37 6.55 8.43
C LYS A 65 -22.99 5.30 9.04
N TYR A 66 -22.50 4.11 8.63
CA TYR A 66 -23.13 2.83 8.94
C TYR A 66 -22.40 2.00 10.00
N GLY A 67 -21.13 2.30 10.29
CA GLY A 67 -20.37 1.56 11.30
C GLY A 67 -19.94 0.15 10.88
N VAL A 68 -19.89 -0.13 9.57
CA VAL A 68 -19.54 -1.46 9.02
C VAL A 68 -18.24 -1.46 8.25
N PRO A 69 -17.50 -2.57 8.23
CA PRO A 69 -16.18 -2.67 7.59
C PRO A 69 -16.29 -2.81 6.06
N PHE A 70 -15.16 -2.57 5.37
CA PHE A 70 -15.04 -2.65 3.92
C PHE A 70 -15.62 -3.92 3.29
N PRO A 71 -15.32 -5.16 3.74
CA PRO A 71 -15.84 -6.36 3.07
C PRO A 71 -17.36 -6.47 3.11
N VAL A 72 -17.99 -5.90 4.13
CA VAL A 72 -19.46 -5.84 4.25
C VAL A 72 -20.04 -4.78 3.34
N LEU A 73 -19.42 -3.58 3.29
CA LEU A 73 -19.84 -2.50 2.38
C LEU A 73 -19.73 -2.91 0.91
N ALA A 74 -18.68 -3.64 0.55
CA ALA A 74 -18.49 -4.13 -0.82
C ALA A 74 -19.63 -5.06 -1.31
N ARG A 75 -20.41 -5.66 -0.41
CA ARG A 75 -21.57 -6.48 -0.78
C ARG A 75 -22.66 -5.67 -1.48
N ALA A 76 -22.79 -4.39 -1.16
CA ALA A 76 -23.76 -3.52 -1.82
C ALA A 76 -23.45 -3.38 -3.32
N SER A 77 -22.17 -3.20 -3.67
CA SER A 77 -21.74 -2.96 -5.05
C SER A 77 -21.53 -4.26 -5.84
N PHE A 78 -20.86 -5.25 -5.23
CA PHE A 78 -20.43 -6.48 -5.91
C PHE A 78 -21.36 -7.68 -5.71
N GLY A 79 -22.25 -7.62 -4.73
CA GLY A 79 -23.06 -8.75 -4.29
C GLY A 79 -22.41 -9.52 -3.11
N ILE A 80 -23.21 -10.36 -2.44
CA ILE A 80 -22.77 -11.07 -1.21
C ILE A 80 -21.55 -11.96 -1.46
N HIS A 81 -21.53 -12.70 -2.56
CA HIS A 81 -20.36 -13.50 -2.97
C HIS A 81 -19.36 -12.69 -3.80
N GLY A 82 -19.86 -11.76 -4.63
CA GLY A 82 -19.01 -10.88 -5.45
C GLY A 82 -18.08 -9.99 -4.63
N ALA A 83 -18.43 -9.64 -3.40
CA ALA A 83 -17.57 -8.89 -2.46
C ALA A 83 -16.24 -9.59 -2.14
N HIS A 84 -16.14 -10.90 -2.40
CA HIS A 84 -14.88 -11.62 -2.29
C HIS A 84 -13.87 -11.20 -3.36
N ILE A 85 -14.31 -10.72 -4.54
CA ILE A 85 -13.41 -10.24 -5.61
C ILE A 85 -12.54 -9.06 -5.09
N PRO A 86 -13.10 -7.91 -4.71
CA PRO A 86 -12.31 -6.79 -4.20
C PRO A 86 -11.52 -7.15 -2.93
N SER A 87 -12.08 -8.01 -2.06
CA SER A 87 -11.40 -8.44 -0.84
C SER A 87 -10.16 -9.29 -1.13
N LEU A 88 -10.23 -10.22 -2.08
CA LEU A 88 -9.11 -11.07 -2.48
C LEU A 88 -8.06 -10.31 -3.30
N VAL A 89 -8.47 -9.41 -4.19
CA VAL A 89 -7.53 -8.53 -4.92
C VAL A 89 -6.71 -7.71 -3.92
N ARG A 90 -7.37 -7.08 -2.95
CA ARG A 90 -6.69 -6.36 -1.89
C ARG A 90 -5.79 -7.26 -1.04
N ALA A 91 -6.25 -8.48 -0.71
CA ALA A 91 -5.46 -9.43 0.05
C ALA A 91 -4.20 -9.88 -0.69
N ALA A 92 -4.30 -10.15 -1.99
CA ALA A 92 -3.16 -10.52 -2.83
C ALA A 92 -2.09 -9.41 -2.86
N ILE A 93 -2.53 -8.15 -2.96
CA ILE A 93 -1.62 -7.00 -2.93
C ILE A 93 -0.97 -6.87 -1.55
N ALA A 94 -1.70 -7.10 -0.46
CA ALA A 94 -1.11 -7.09 0.88
C ALA A 94 -0.08 -8.23 1.08
N CYS A 95 -0.27 -9.39 0.45
CA CYS A 95 0.74 -10.45 0.42
C CYS A 95 2.01 -9.98 -0.31
N GLY A 96 1.87 -9.20 -1.38
CA GLY A 96 3.00 -8.56 -2.06
C GLY A 96 3.74 -7.57 -1.17
N TRP A 97 3.04 -6.70 -0.48
CA TRP A 97 3.62 -5.78 0.51
C TRP A 97 4.31 -6.53 1.66
N PHE A 98 3.75 -7.67 2.09
CA PHE A 98 4.40 -8.54 3.06
C PHE A 98 5.77 -9.00 2.55
N GLY A 99 5.86 -9.46 1.31
CA GLY A 99 7.12 -9.86 0.68
C GLY A 99 8.13 -8.73 0.60
N ILE A 100 7.72 -7.54 0.14
CA ILE A 100 8.56 -6.34 0.03
C ILE A 100 9.16 -5.98 1.40
N GLN A 101 8.35 -5.89 2.44
CA GLN A 101 8.87 -5.56 3.78
C GLN A 101 9.67 -6.72 4.39
N THR A 102 9.37 -7.96 4.03
CA THR A 102 10.20 -9.12 4.44
C THR A 102 11.61 -9.01 3.84
N TRP A 103 11.72 -8.60 2.57
CA TRP A 103 13.02 -8.34 1.95
C TRP A 103 13.78 -7.21 2.66
N VAL A 104 13.12 -6.09 2.94
CA VAL A 104 13.73 -4.97 3.68
C VAL A 104 14.29 -5.43 5.03
N GLY A 105 13.52 -6.23 5.80
CA GLY A 105 13.98 -6.75 7.08
C GLY A 105 15.14 -7.75 6.95
N GLY A 106 15.11 -8.61 5.94
CA GLY A 106 16.21 -9.53 5.62
C GLY A 106 17.48 -8.80 5.19
N ALA A 107 17.35 -7.76 4.36
CA ALA A 107 18.47 -6.91 3.96
C ALA A 107 19.07 -6.15 5.15
N ALA A 108 18.24 -5.68 6.09
CA ALA A 108 18.73 -5.07 7.32
C ALA A 108 19.56 -6.05 8.17
N ILE A 109 19.14 -7.32 8.27
CA ILE A 109 19.91 -8.37 8.95
C ILE A 109 21.22 -8.64 8.23
N TYR A 110 21.19 -8.73 6.90
CA TYR A 110 22.39 -8.94 6.08
C TYR A 110 23.42 -7.82 6.31
N GLN A 111 22.98 -6.55 6.26
CA GLN A 111 23.85 -5.40 6.52
C GLN A 111 24.33 -5.36 7.97
N LEU A 112 23.48 -5.73 8.95
CA LEU A 112 23.85 -5.83 10.36
C LEU A 112 24.98 -6.84 10.58
N LEU A 113 24.90 -8.02 9.98
CA LEU A 113 25.92 -9.04 10.07
C LEU A 113 27.23 -8.57 9.40
N ASN A 114 27.16 -7.94 8.25
CA ASN A 114 28.33 -7.37 7.57
C ASN A 114 28.96 -6.17 8.30
N ALA A 115 28.21 -5.49 9.17
CA ALA A 115 28.75 -4.43 10.01
C ALA A 115 29.61 -4.96 11.18
N LEU A 116 29.55 -6.26 11.47
CA LEU A 116 30.36 -6.88 12.52
C LEU A 116 31.76 -7.20 11.97
N PRO A 117 32.86 -6.81 12.69
CA PRO A 117 34.23 -6.89 12.17
C PRO A 117 34.71 -8.30 11.85
N TRP A 118 34.08 -9.32 12.42
CA TRP A 118 34.45 -10.73 12.26
C TRP A 118 33.57 -11.52 11.30
N ILE A 119 32.59 -10.86 10.65
CA ILE A 119 31.69 -11.48 9.69
C ILE A 119 31.88 -10.79 8.34
N THR A 120 32.10 -11.56 7.30
CA THR A 120 32.05 -11.09 5.92
C THR A 120 31.11 -11.98 5.14
N LEU A 121 29.95 -11.43 4.79
CA LEU A 121 28.95 -12.09 3.96
C LEU A 121 29.09 -11.60 2.53
N GLY A 122 28.88 -12.50 1.59
CA GLY A 122 28.95 -12.24 0.16
C GLY A 122 28.91 -13.54 -0.61
N GLY A 123 29.25 -13.51 -1.87
CA GLY A 123 29.32 -14.67 -2.75
C GLY A 123 28.68 -14.39 -4.11
N ALA A 124 28.75 -15.36 -5.00
CA ALA A 124 28.09 -15.28 -6.29
C ALA A 124 26.56 -15.40 -6.13
N ASP A 125 25.84 -14.70 -6.98
CA ASP A 125 24.39 -14.78 -7.00
C ASP A 125 23.91 -16.15 -7.44
N LEU A 126 22.84 -16.63 -6.81
CA LEU A 126 22.18 -17.87 -7.16
C LEU A 126 21.49 -17.72 -8.52
N PRO A 127 21.73 -18.61 -9.51
CA PRO A 127 21.31 -18.41 -10.91
C PRO A 127 19.81 -18.14 -11.10
N VAL A 128 18.95 -18.74 -10.25
CA VAL A 128 17.48 -18.60 -10.34
C VAL A 128 17.00 -17.37 -9.58
N LEU A 129 17.61 -17.09 -8.43
CA LEU A 129 17.13 -16.03 -7.52
C LEU A 129 17.70 -14.66 -7.92
N GLY A 130 18.96 -14.57 -8.37
CA GLY A 130 19.64 -13.31 -8.66
C GLY A 130 20.07 -12.55 -7.38
N ILE A 131 20.19 -13.26 -6.27
CA ILE A 131 20.73 -12.80 -4.98
C ILE A 131 21.65 -13.87 -4.42
N ASN A 132 22.62 -13.51 -3.58
CA ASN A 132 23.56 -14.47 -3.03
C ASN A 132 22.95 -15.33 -1.91
N ALA A 133 23.66 -16.41 -1.55
CA ALA A 133 23.16 -17.37 -0.56
C ALA A 133 22.97 -16.74 0.84
N ALA A 134 23.83 -15.78 1.23
CA ALA A 134 23.72 -15.10 2.53
C ALA A 134 22.53 -14.15 2.58
N GLU A 135 22.25 -13.41 1.52
CA GLU A 135 21.04 -12.59 1.39
C GLU A 135 19.77 -13.45 1.47
N THR A 136 19.77 -14.59 0.73
CA THR A 136 18.68 -15.57 0.77
C THR A 136 18.46 -16.09 2.19
N ALA A 137 19.53 -16.45 2.90
CA ALA A 137 19.45 -16.93 4.28
C ALA A 137 18.90 -15.87 5.24
N CYS A 138 19.36 -14.61 5.13
CA CYS A 138 18.85 -13.50 5.95
C CYS A 138 17.37 -13.20 5.65
N PHE A 139 16.96 -13.24 4.39
CA PHE A 139 15.55 -13.10 4.00
C PHE A 139 14.68 -14.19 4.59
N LEU A 140 15.08 -15.46 4.43
CA LEU A 140 14.33 -16.60 4.97
C LEU A 140 14.34 -16.62 6.50
N PHE A 141 15.40 -16.19 7.16
CA PHE A 141 15.44 -16.05 8.60
C PHE A 141 14.44 -15.00 9.09
N PHE A 142 14.41 -13.80 8.46
CA PHE A 142 13.44 -12.77 8.83
C PHE A 142 12.01 -13.21 8.52
N TRP A 143 11.79 -13.92 7.40
CA TRP A 143 10.51 -14.56 7.07
C TRP A 143 10.07 -15.55 8.17
N ALA A 144 10.97 -16.42 8.61
CA ALA A 144 10.67 -17.40 9.66
C ALA A 144 10.31 -16.74 11.00
N LEU A 145 10.96 -15.63 11.37
CA LEU A 145 10.57 -14.84 12.54
C LEU A 145 9.14 -14.35 12.44
N GLN A 146 8.71 -13.88 11.27
CA GLN A 146 7.32 -13.44 11.05
C GLN A 146 6.34 -14.62 11.14
N VAL A 147 6.69 -15.77 10.58
CA VAL A 147 5.87 -16.99 10.70
C VAL A 147 5.69 -17.40 12.17
N VAL A 148 6.73 -17.29 13.00
CA VAL A 148 6.64 -17.54 14.45
C VAL A 148 5.70 -16.54 15.13
N VAL A 149 5.73 -15.27 14.77
CA VAL A 149 4.81 -14.26 15.33
C VAL A 149 3.37 -14.53 14.87
N ILE A 150 3.15 -14.90 13.62
CA ILE A 150 1.83 -15.31 13.09
C ILE A 150 1.28 -16.51 13.89
N TYR A 151 2.13 -17.50 14.17
CA TYR A 151 1.76 -18.66 14.98
C TYR A 151 1.33 -18.27 16.41
N LYS A 152 2.04 -17.32 17.05
CA LYS A 152 1.71 -16.81 18.40
C LYS A 152 0.43 -15.97 18.45
N GLY A 153 -0.02 -15.44 17.31
CA GLY A 153 -1.29 -14.72 17.16
C GLY A 153 -1.25 -13.22 17.46
N VAL A 154 -2.42 -12.59 17.39
CA VAL A 154 -2.64 -11.13 17.29
C VAL A 154 -2.15 -10.32 18.50
N GLU A 155 -2.14 -10.90 19.72
CA GLU A 155 -1.75 -10.15 20.91
C GLU A 155 -0.28 -9.74 20.92
N SER A 156 0.61 -10.58 20.34
CA SER A 156 2.02 -10.26 20.18
C SER A 156 2.26 -9.07 19.24
N ILE A 157 1.35 -8.86 18.30
CA ILE A 157 1.40 -7.80 17.29
C ILE A 157 1.16 -6.43 17.94
N ARG A 158 0.15 -6.33 18.80
CA ARG A 158 -0.25 -5.06 19.44
C ARG A 158 0.89 -4.40 20.24
N ILE A 159 1.67 -5.18 20.95
CA ILE A 159 2.79 -4.67 21.75
C ILE A 159 3.88 -4.09 20.85
N LEU A 160 4.19 -4.78 19.74
CA LEU A 160 5.21 -4.35 18.79
C LEU A 160 4.81 -3.05 18.06
N GLU A 161 3.55 -2.92 17.66
CA GLU A 161 3.03 -1.73 16.94
C GLU A 161 3.17 -0.43 17.75
N THR A 162 2.95 -0.50 19.05
CA THR A 162 2.99 0.69 19.92
C THR A 162 4.31 1.41 19.86
N TRP A 163 5.42 0.70 19.64
CA TRP A 163 6.77 1.26 19.67
C TRP A 163 7.39 1.47 18.28
N ALA A 164 6.85 0.84 17.24
CA ALA A 164 7.44 0.87 15.91
C ALA A 164 7.46 2.28 15.28
N ALA A 165 6.32 2.98 15.28
CA ALA A 165 6.22 4.29 14.63
C ALA A 165 7.06 5.38 15.33
N PRO A 166 7.01 5.58 16.68
CA PRO A 166 7.91 6.50 17.36
C PRO A 166 9.37 6.20 17.09
N PHE A 167 9.74 4.91 17.11
CA PHE A 167 11.10 4.49 16.84
C PHE A 167 11.57 4.85 15.43
N LEU A 168 10.77 4.57 14.38
CA LEU A 168 11.11 4.90 13.00
C LEU A 168 11.21 6.42 12.77
N ILE A 169 10.40 7.23 13.46
CA ILE A 169 10.54 8.70 13.43
C ILE A 169 11.92 9.12 13.98
N ILE A 170 12.30 8.60 15.13
CA ILE A 170 13.59 8.89 15.75
C ILE A 170 14.73 8.49 14.80
N MET A 171 14.63 7.31 14.18
CA MET A 171 15.62 6.83 13.23
C MET A 171 15.70 7.70 11.97
N GLY A 172 14.56 8.10 11.43
CA GLY A 172 14.50 9.00 10.27
C GLY A 172 15.15 10.37 10.58
N LEU A 173 14.84 10.94 11.75
CA LEU A 173 15.44 12.19 12.22
C LEU A 173 16.94 12.06 12.51
N ALA A 174 17.38 10.91 13.06
CA ALA A 174 18.80 10.65 13.28
C ALA A 174 19.57 10.53 11.95
N LEU A 175 18.99 9.86 10.93
CA LEU A 175 19.56 9.82 9.60
C LEU A 175 19.61 11.20 8.95
N LEU A 176 18.56 12.02 9.11
CA LEU A 176 18.56 13.39 8.61
C LEU A 176 19.62 14.25 9.28
N ALA A 177 19.78 14.14 10.61
CA ALA A 177 20.82 14.85 11.35
C ALA A 177 22.22 14.41 10.93
N TRP A 178 22.45 13.12 10.76
CA TRP A 178 23.71 12.59 10.24
C TRP A 178 24.00 13.14 8.83
N ALA A 179 23.03 13.08 7.93
CA ALA A 179 23.16 13.59 6.56
C ALA A 179 23.45 15.09 6.54
N TYR A 180 22.76 15.86 7.38
CA TYR A 180 22.98 17.31 7.55
C TYR A 180 24.42 17.64 7.93
N VAL A 181 24.96 16.92 8.92
CA VAL A 181 26.35 17.13 9.38
C VAL A 181 27.36 16.71 8.30
N LYS A 182 27.16 15.55 7.68
CA LYS A 182 28.10 14.98 6.70
C LYS A 182 28.12 15.74 5.36
N ALA A 183 26.96 16.25 4.94
CA ALA A 183 26.87 17.05 3.70
C ALA A 183 27.19 18.53 3.90
N GLY A 184 27.42 18.99 5.14
CA GLY A 184 27.73 20.40 5.41
C GLY A 184 26.51 21.33 5.47
N GLY A 185 25.34 20.78 5.78
CA GLY A 185 24.10 21.53 5.96
C GLY A 185 23.07 21.36 4.83
N PHE A 186 21.89 21.96 5.02
CA PHE A 186 20.81 21.87 4.02
C PHE A 186 21.14 22.52 2.68
N GLY A 187 21.97 23.57 2.67
CA GLY A 187 22.39 24.23 1.44
C GLY A 187 22.98 23.22 0.45
N PRO A 188 24.10 22.56 0.77
CA PRO A 188 24.65 21.52 -0.09
C PRO A 188 23.70 20.35 -0.35
N MET A 189 23.04 19.82 0.69
CA MET A 189 22.13 18.67 0.56
C MET A 189 21.05 18.87 -0.51
N LEU A 190 20.50 20.09 -0.59
CA LEU A 190 19.35 20.41 -1.43
C LEU A 190 19.76 21.15 -2.71
N ALA A 191 21.05 21.37 -2.92
CA ALA A 191 21.58 22.08 -4.08
C ALA A 191 21.66 21.24 -5.36
N THR A 192 21.53 19.90 -5.27
CA THR A 192 21.59 19.03 -6.46
C THR A 192 20.47 19.41 -7.44
N PRO A 193 20.82 19.86 -8.66
CA PRO A 193 19.82 20.28 -9.64
C PRO A 193 19.05 19.09 -10.19
N SER A 194 17.86 19.35 -10.72
CA SER A 194 17.11 18.37 -11.48
C SER A 194 17.90 17.91 -12.70
N GLN A 195 17.95 16.58 -12.94
CA GLN A 195 18.52 16.03 -14.18
C GLN A 195 17.66 16.39 -15.41
N PHE A 196 16.44 16.84 -15.20
CA PHE A 196 15.48 17.24 -16.25
C PHE A 196 15.55 18.73 -16.60
N ALA A 197 16.36 19.51 -15.88
CA ALA A 197 16.58 20.92 -16.15
C ALA A 197 17.24 21.11 -17.53
N PRO A 198 17.05 22.28 -18.20
CA PRO A 198 17.68 22.58 -19.47
C PRO A 198 19.20 22.34 -19.43
N GLY A 199 19.70 21.53 -20.39
CA GLY A 199 21.10 21.11 -20.44
C GLY A 199 21.49 20.00 -19.49
N GLY A 200 20.57 19.45 -18.72
CA GLY A 200 20.78 18.29 -17.85
C GLY A 200 20.78 16.96 -18.63
N PRO A 201 21.25 15.86 -17.97
CA PRO A 201 21.34 14.53 -18.62
C PRO A 201 20.02 13.99 -19.15
N LYS A 202 18.89 14.44 -18.61
CA LYS A 202 17.52 14.02 -18.96
C LYS A 202 16.64 15.20 -19.36
N ASP A 203 17.24 16.20 -19.99
CA ASP A 203 16.52 17.40 -20.46
C ASP A 203 15.28 17.02 -21.27
N GLY A 204 14.17 17.69 -21.01
CA GLY A 204 12.89 17.46 -21.69
C GLY A 204 12.15 16.20 -21.27
N GLN A 205 12.71 15.31 -20.43
CA GLN A 205 12.09 14.04 -20.05
C GLN A 205 11.29 14.10 -18.71
N PHE A 206 11.13 15.27 -18.11
CA PHE A 206 10.45 15.41 -16.81
C PHE A 206 9.09 14.74 -16.77
N TRP A 207 8.24 15.01 -17.75
CA TRP A 207 6.88 14.49 -17.78
C TRP A 207 6.78 12.99 -17.96
N SER A 208 7.75 12.37 -18.63
CA SER A 208 7.83 10.90 -18.80
C SER A 208 8.15 10.18 -17.51
N VAL A 209 8.72 10.86 -16.52
CA VAL A 209 9.00 10.32 -15.18
C VAL A 209 7.97 10.80 -14.15
N PHE A 210 7.51 12.04 -14.26
CA PHE A 210 6.55 12.64 -13.32
C PHE A 210 5.20 11.91 -13.29
N PHE A 211 4.56 11.70 -14.46
CA PHE A 211 3.23 11.10 -14.49
C PHE A 211 3.19 9.64 -14.01
N PRO A 212 4.09 8.74 -14.43
CA PRO A 212 4.12 7.40 -13.85
C PRO A 212 4.46 7.44 -12.36
N SER A 213 5.36 8.33 -11.90
CA SER A 213 5.64 8.52 -10.49
C SER A 213 4.41 8.96 -9.72
N LEU A 214 3.67 9.95 -10.24
CA LEU A 214 2.41 10.42 -9.63
C LEU A 214 1.39 9.28 -9.49
N THR A 215 1.23 8.46 -10.54
CA THR A 215 0.36 7.27 -10.50
C THR A 215 0.84 6.29 -9.42
N GLY A 216 2.15 6.07 -9.31
CA GLY A 216 2.75 5.25 -8.25
C GLY A 216 2.48 5.80 -6.84
N MET A 217 2.54 7.13 -6.64
CA MET A 217 2.21 7.77 -5.34
C MET A 217 0.76 7.54 -4.94
N VAL A 218 -0.18 7.65 -5.89
CA VAL A 218 -1.60 7.31 -5.68
C VAL A 218 -1.74 5.81 -5.37
N GLY A 219 -1.05 4.96 -6.12
CA GLY A 219 -1.03 3.51 -5.96
C GLY A 219 -0.54 3.03 -4.59
N PHE A 220 0.40 3.75 -3.99
CA PHE A 220 0.95 3.43 -2.67
C PHE A 220 -0.15 3.29 -1.60
N TRP A 221 -1.15 4.16 -1.62
CA TRP A 221 -2.27 4.16 -0.68
C TRP A 221 -3.56 3.56 -1.24
N ALA A 222 -3.55 3.02 -2.46
CA ALA A 222 -4.75 2.50 -3.10
C ALA A 222 -5.42 1.36 -2.31
N THR A 223 -4.65 0.51 -1.62
CA THR A 223 -5.19 -0.51 -0.71
C THR A 223 -6.01 0.08 0.42
N LEU A 224 -5.45 1.09 1.10
CA LEU A 224 -6.11 1.75 2.23
C LEU A 224 -7.29 2.61 1.79
N SER A 225 -7.23 3.19 0.58
CA SER A 225 -8.37 3.89 -0.02
C SER A 225 -9.62 3.01 -0.14
N LEU A 226 -9.47 1.70 -0.30
CA LEU A 226 -10.60 0.76 -0.33
C LEU A 226 -11.09 0.39 1.06
N ASN A 227 -10.17 0.02 1.95
CA ASN A 227 -10.54 -0.50 3.27
C ASN A 227 -10.54 0.55 4.37
N ILE A 228 -10.46 1.81 4.04
CA ILE A 228 -10.58 2.90 5.00
C ILE A 228 -11.85 2.81 5.88
N PRO A 229 -12.99 2.23 5.43
CA PRO A 229 -14.14 1.98 6.30
C PRO A 229 -13.83 1.12 7.53
N ASP A 230 -12.80 0.27 7.47
CA ASP A 230 -12.39 -0.55 8.63
C ASP A 230 -11.95 0.32 9.82
N PHE A 231 -11.52 1.54 9.55
CA PHE A 231 -11.08 2.54 10.52
C PHE A 231 -12.13 3.64 10.73
N THR A 232 -12.69 4.20 9.66
CA THR A 232 -13.66 5.31 9.76
C THR A 232 -14.97 4.91 10.42
N ARG A 233 -15.28 3.61 10.51
CA ARG A 233 -16.43 3.11 11.29
C ARG A 233 -16.36 3.45 12.78
N TYR A 234 -15.19 3.79 13.30
CA TYR A 234 -14.98 4.22 14.68
C TYR A 234 -15.02 5.75 14.84
N ALA A 235 -15.04 6.52 13.76
CA ALA A 235 -15.06 7.97 13.80
C ALA A 235 -16.38 8.51 14.36
N LYS A 236 -16.31 9.54 15.21
CA LYS A 236 -17.48 10.17 15.84
C LYS A 236 -18.39 10.83 14.80
N SER A 237 -17.82 11.43 13.77
CA SER A 237 -18.55 12.15 12.73
C SER A 237 -17.84 12.13 11.39
N GLN A 238 -18.57 12.52 10.32
CA GLN A 238 -17.95 12.71 8.98
C GLN A 238 -16.84 13.78 9.02
N LYS A 239 -17.02 14.84 9.82
CA LYS A 239 -16.02 15.88 10.00
C LYS A 239 -14.72 15.32 10.60
N ASP A 240 -14.84 14.43 11.60
CA ASP A 240 -13.67 13.82 12.24
C ASP A 240 -12.87 12.96 11.26
N GLN A 241 -13.54 12.12 10.45
CA GLN A 241 -12.84 11.29 9.47
C GLN A 241 -12.25 12.12 8.31
N MET A 242 -12.97 13.12 7.80
CA MET A 242 -12.50 13.94 6.68
C MET A 242 -11.29 14.80 7.07
N ILE A 243 -11.40 15.56 8.16
CA ILE A 243 -10.34 16.47 8.62
C ILE A 243 -9.15 15.68 9.15
N GLY A 244 -9.40 14.62 9.93
CA GLY A 244 -8.34 13.78 10.46
C GLY A 244 -7.50 13.12 9.37
N GLN A 245 -8.12 12.64 8.29
CA GLN A 245 -7.40 12.11 7.13
C GLN A 245 -6.67 13.22 6.36
N ALA A 246 -7.30 14.38 6.14
CA ALA A 246 -6.70 15.49 5.41
C ALA A 246 -5.48 16.09 6.13
N ILE A 247 -5.51 16.17 7.45
CA ILE A 247 -4.36 16.59 8.25
C ILE A 247 -3.32 15.46 8.35
N GLY A 248 -3.76 14.23 8.60
CA GLY A 248 -2.86 13.12 8.87
C GLY A 248 -2.06 12.68 7.65
N LEU A 249 -2.73 12.27 6.56
CA LEU A 249 -2.07 11.62 5.43
C LEU A 249 -1.13 12.54 4.63
N PRO A 250 -1.59 13.62 3.96
CA PRO A 250 -0.70 14.41 3.13
C PRO A 250 0.44 15.08 3.92
N THR A 251 0.14 15.57 5.12
CA THR A 251 1.13 16.27 5.95
C THR A 251 2.23 15.33 6.41
N THR A 252 1.86 14.20 7.02
CA THR A 252 2.84 13.23 7.52
C THR A 252 3.64 12.63 6.37
N MET A 253 2.95 12.30 5.25
CA MET A 253 3.63 11.74 4.08
C MET A 253 4.63 12.74 3.48
N THR A 254 4.28 14.02 3.38
CA THR A 254 5.18 15.07 2.87
C THR A 254 6.37 15.27 3.79
N LEU A 255 6.16 15.32 5.11
CA LEU A 255 7.24 15.48 6.09
C LEU A 255 8.19 14.28 6.09
N PHE A 256 7.64 13.06 6.07
CA PHE A 256 8.46 11.85 6.07
C PHE A 256 9.17 11.64 4.73
N ALA A 257 8.51 11.96 3.62
CA ALA A 257 9.12 11.99 2.30
C ALA A 257 10.28 12.98 2.21
N PHE A 258 10.15 14.16 2.83
CA PHE A 258 11.26 15.12 2.89
C PHE A 258 12.50 14.53 3.55
N ILE A 259 12.35 13.73 4.62
CA ILE A 259 13.47 13.01 5.23
C ILE A 259 14.14 12.09 4.21
N GLY A 260 13.36 11.25 3.53
CA GLY A 260 13.88 10.34 2.50
C GLY A 260 14.58 11.05 1.34
N VAL A 261 14.00 12.14 0.86
CA VAL A 261 14.53 12.98 -0.20
C VAL A 261 15.84 13.66 0.23
N ALA A 262 15.84 14.33 1.38
CA ALA A 262 17.00 15.08 1.87
C ALA A 262 18.19 14.16 2.17
N VAL A 263 17.94 13.02 2.81
CA VAL A 263 18.99 12.04 3.08
C VAL A 263 19.53 11.44 1.79
N THR A 264 18.67 11.03 0.85
CA THR A 264 19.11 10.48 -0.45
C THR A 264 19.90 11.52 -1.25
N SER A 265 19.47 12.78 -1.27
CA SER A 265 20.22 13.87 -1.92
C SER A 265 21.60 14.09 -1.27
N ALA A 266 21.68 14.03 0.06
CA ALA A 266 22.93 14.13 0.77
C ALA A 266 23.92 13.01 0.39
N THR A 267 23.41 11.79 0.16
CA THR A 267 24.27 10.65 -0.22
C THR A 267 24.95 10.85 -1.57
N THR A 268 24.36 11.62 -2.47
CA THR A 268 25.00 12.01 -3.74
C THR A 268 26.28 12.82 -3.49
N ILE A 269 26.29 13.68 -2.47
CA ILE A 269 27.46 14.47 -2.07
C ILE A 269 28.47 13.61 -1.32
N ILE A 270 27.99 12.77 -0.39
CA ILE A 270 28.81 11.97 0.52
C ILE A 270 29.48 10.78 -0.21
N TYR A 271 28.75 10.11 -1.08
CA TYR A 271 29.18 8.86 -1.72
C TYR A 271 29.27 8.97 -3.27
N GLY A 272 28.90 10.09 -3.88
CA GLY A 272 28.89 10.26 -5.34
C GLY A 272 27.67 9.66 -6.04
N GLU A 273 26.75 9.01 -5.30
CA GLU A 273 25.56 8.38 -5.85
C GLU A 273 24.34 8.50 -4.89
N PRO A 274 23.12 8.56 -5.42
CA PRO A 274 21.91 8.60 -4.60
C PRO A 274 21.60 7.21 -4.03
N VAL A 275 21.77 7.03 -2.71
CA VAL A 275 21.43 5.81 -1.97
C VAL A 275 20.02 5.96 -1.40
N TRP A 276 19.04 5.39 -2.08
CA TRP A 276 17.62 5.54 -1.78
C TRP A 276 17.09 4.48 -0.80
N ASP A 277 17.80 3.39 -0.61
CA ASP A 277 17.48 2.33 0.35
C ASP A 277 18.19 2.60 1.69
N PRO A 278 17.44 2.81 2.79
CA PRO A 278 18.03 3.11 4.09
C PRO A 278 18.84 1.94 4.68
N THR A 279 18.54 0.69 4.29
CA THR A 279 19.32 -0.47 4.75
C THR A 279 20.71 -0.47 4.14
N VAL A 280 20.80 -0.21 2.84
CA VAL A 280 22.07 -0.06 2.11
C VAL A 280 22.84 1.15 2.63
N LEU A 281 22.14 2.26 2.90
CA LEU A 281 22.77 3.47 3.45
C LEU A 281 23.43 3.18 4.80
N LEU A 282 22.71 2.56 5.73
CA LEU A 282 23.24 2.19 7.05
C LEU A 282 24.46 1.27 6.93
N GLY A 283 24.46 0.32 5.99
CA GLY A 283 25.62 -0.52 5.70
C GLY A 283 26.83 0.29 5.20
N LYS A 284 26.63 1.30 4.35
CA LYS A 284 27.69 2.20 3.83
C LYS A 284 28.25 3.16 4.89
N MET A 285 27.50 3.46 5.96
CA MET A 285 27.95 4.35 7.03
C MET A 285 29.12 3.78 7.85
N GLY A 286 29.43 2.50 7.67
CA GLY A 286 30.54 1.81 8.34
C GLY A 286 30.17 1.17 9.67
N GLY A 287 30.96 0.17 10.08
CA GLY A 287 30.67 -0.75 11.18
C GLY A 287 30.84 -0.18 12.60
N GLY A 288 30.25 0.97 12.91
CA GLY A 288 30.19 1.47 14.28
C GLY A 288 29.05 0.83 15.08
N PHE A 289 29.18 0.79 16.42
CA PHE A 289 28.16 0.27 17.33
C PHE A 289 26.76 0.91 17.09
N SER A 290 26.73 2.20 16.75
CA SER A 290 25.50 2.92 16.41
C SER A 290 24.79 2.35 15.17
N VAL A 291 25.54 1.92 14.16
CA VAL A 291 25.00 1.32 12.93
C VAL A 291 24.40 -0.06 13.24
N VAL A 292 25.08 -0.85 14.05
CA VAL A 292 24.58 -2.17 14.50
C VAL A 292 23.24 -2.00 15.25
N ILE A 293 23.16 -1.06 16.19
CA ILE A 293 21.92 -0.76 16.92
C ILE A 293 20.84 -0.30 15.94
N SER A 294 21.16 0.59 15.00
CA SER A 294 20.21 1.13 14.04
C SER A 294 19.62 0.06 13.12
N LEU A 295 20.45 -0.84 12.60
CA LEU A 295 20.00 -1.94 11.75
C LEU A 295 19.17 -2.97 12.53
N PHE A 296 19.58 -3.32 13.76
CA PHE A 296 18.80 -4.19 14.63
C PHE A 296 17.42 -3.62 14.92
N ALA A 297 17.39 -2.36 15.27
CA ALA A 297 16.15 -1.68 15.58
C ALA A 297 15.25 -1.49 14.34
N LEU A 298 15.82 -1.23 13.15
CA LEU A 298 15.10 -1.21 11.88
C LEU A 298 14.48 -2.59 11.58
N THR A 299 15.19 -3.66 11.85
CA THR A 299 14.69 -5.04 11.72
C THR A 299 13.44 -5.26 12.58
N ILE A 300 13.49 -4.87 13.87
CA ILE A 300 12.36 -5.01 14.80
C ILE A 300 11.16 -4.14 14.37
N ALA A 301 11.41 -2.89 13.97
CA ALA A 301 10.36 -2.00 13.50
C ALA A 301 9.70 -2.52 12.23
N THR A 302 10.49 -3.02 11.27
CA THR A 302 9.97 -3.61 10.04
C THR A 302 9.16 -4.88 10.32
N LEU A 303 9.60 -5.72 11.27
CA LEU A 303 8.86 -6.90 11.71
C LEU A 303 7.47 -6.53 12.20
N SER A 304 7.37 -5.55 13.09
CA SER A 304 6.12 -5.07 13.66
C SER A 304 5.18 -4.51 12.58
N THR A 305 5.67 -3.52 11.84
CA THR A 305 4.87 -2.84 10.80
C THR A 305 4.38 -3.81 9.73
N ASN A 306 5.22 -4.77 9.30
CA ASN A 306 4.87 -5.72 8.26
C ASN A 306 3.74 -6.65 8.69
N ILE A 307 3.82 -7.21 9.88
CA ILE A 307 2.78 -8.13 10.36
C ILE A 307 1.46 -7.39 10.53
N ALA A 308 1.48 -6.24 11.14
CA ALA A 308 0.30 -5.44 11.39
C ALA A 308 -0.42 -5.00 10.10
N ALA A 309 0.32 -4.41 9.17
CA ALA A 309 -0.25 -3.88 7.94
C ALA A 309 -0.59 -4.97 6.91
N ASN A 310 0.24 -6.01 6.81
CA ASN A 310 0.23 -6.90 5.65
C ASN A 310 -0.14 -8.37 5.96
N VAL A 311 -0.37 -8.75 7.23
CA VAL A 311 -0.83 -10.09 7.58
C VAL A 311 -2.28 -10.09 8.05
N VAL A 312 -2.64 -9.17 8.93
CA VAL A 312 -3.98 -9.15 9.57
C VAL A 312 -5.09 -9.03 8.53
N SER A 313 -4.92 -8.14 7.58
CA SER A 313 -5.95 -7.87 6.58
C SER A 313 -6.14 -9.01 5.57
N PRO A 314 -5.10 -9.57 4.90
CA PRO A 314 -5.30 -10.70 4.01
C PRO A 314 -5.80 -11.94 4.75
N ALA A 315 -5.34 -12.20 5.97
CA ALA A 315 -5.85 -13.32 6.78
C ALA A 315 -7.36 -13.18 7.02
N ASN A 316 -7.82 -11.98 7.42
CA ASN A 316 -9.24 -11.72 7.62
C ASN A 316 -10.06 -11.82 6.32
N ALA A 317 -9.52 -11.37 5.18
CA ALA A 317 -10.17 -11.53 3.88
C ALA A 317 -10.34 -13.02 3.51
N MET A 318 -9.32 -13.84 3.72
CA MET A 318 -9.36 -15.27 3.47
C MET A 318 -10.33 -16.00 4.42
N ILE A 319 -10.38 -15.63 5.69
CA ILE A 319 -11.37 -16.11 6.66
C ILE A 319 -12.79 -15.80 6.17
N ASN A 320 -13.03 -14.57 5.69
CA ASN A 320 -14.36 -14.18 5.20
C ASN A 320 -14.79 -14.99 3.96
N VAL A 321 -13.85 -15.43 3.12
CA VAL A 321 -14.15 -16.30 1.96
C VAL A 321 -14.49 -17.75 2.41
N ALA A 322 -13.75 -18.29 3.36
CA ALA A 322 -13.89 -19.68 3.78
C ALA A 322 -13.82 -19.85 5.32
N PRO A 323 -14.80 -19.33 6.09
CA PRO A 323 -14.74 -19.22 7.54
C PRO A 323 -14.65 -20.55 8.27
N ARG A 324 -15.10 -21.65 7.62
CA ARG A 324 -15.02 -23.01 8.20
C ARG A 324 -13.67 -23.71 7.95
N LYS A 325 -12.84 -23.20 7.03
CA LYS A 325 -11.59 -23.85 6.60
C LYS A 325 -10.34 -23.03 6.90
N VAL A 326 -10.46 -21.71 6.95
CA VAL A 326 -9.34 -20.80 7.11
C VAL A 326 -9.41 -20.15 8.48
N THR A 327 -8.39 -20.40 9.29
CA THR A 327 -8.12 -19.67 10.54
C THR A 327 -7.20 -18.48 10.26
N PHE A 328 -6.99 -17.62 11.27
CA PHE A 328 -6.03 -16.51 11.16
C PHE A 328 -4.62 -17.01 10.82
N GLN A 329 -4.18 -18.09 11.47
CA GLN A 329 -2.86 -18.69 11.22
C GLN A 329 -2.74 -19.20 9.78
N ILE A 330 -3.76 -19.93 9.27
CA ILE A 330 -3.75 -20.42 7.89
C ILE A 330 -3.70 -19.26 6.90
N GLY A 331 -4.51 -18.21 7.09
CA GLY A 331 -4.47 -17.01 6.26
C GLY A 331 -3.11 -16.32 6.31
N GLY A 332 -2.49 -16.23 7.49
CA GLY A 332 -1.15 -15.69 7.67
C GLY A 332 -0.06 -16.54 6.98
N TYR A 333 -0.15 -17.86 7.02
CA TYR A 333 0.80 -18.74 6.33
C TYR A 333 0.67 -18.65 4.81
N ILE A 334 -0.56 -18.52 4.29
CA ILE A 334 -0.78 -18.27 2.86
C ILE A 334 -0.15 -16.93 2.47
N THR A 335 -0.34 -15.89 3.28
CA THR A 335 0.28 -14.58 3.07
C THR A 335 1.80 -14.69 3.05
N ALA A 336 2.37 -15.40 4.01
CA ALA A 336 3.81 -15.60 4.12
C ALA A 336 4.39 -16.35 2.91
N GLY A 337 3.70 -17.40 2.44
CA GLY A 337 4.11 -18.14 1.24
C GLY A 337 4.04 -17.31 -0.03
N LEU A 338 2.95 -16.57 -0.24
CA LEU A 338 2.80 -15.69 -1.40
C LEU A 338 3.85 -14.58 -1.41
N GLY A 339 4.24 -14.05 -0.24
CA GLY A 339 5.27 -13.03 -0.12
C GLY A 339 6.65 -13.45 -0.62
N ILE A 340 6.97 -14.76 -0.63
CA ILE A 340 8.20 -15.28 -1.24
C ILE A 340 8.08 -15.33 -2.77
N VAL A 341 6.94 -15.82 -3.26
CA VAL A 341 6.74 -16.12 -4.69
C VAL A 341 6.79 -14.88 -5.59
N ILE A 342 6.54 -13.69 -5.04
CA ILE A 342 6.61 -12.44 -5.83
C ILE A 342 8.05 -11.96 -6.11
N PHE A 343 9.08 -12.63 -5.60
CA PHE A 343 10.48 -12.23 -5.75
C PHE A 343 10.73 -10.75 -5.38
N PRO A 344 10.45 -10.34 -4.11
CA PRO A 344 10.41 -8.94 -3.72
C PRO A 344 11.74 -8.19 -3.91
N TRP A 345 12.87 -8.89 -3.87
CA TRP A 345 14.19 -8.31 -4.15
C TRP A 345 14.31 -7.79 -5.58
N LYS A 346 13.70 -8.46 -6.58
CA LYS A 346 13.68 -7.96 -7.96
C LYS A 346 12.86 -6.69 -8.13
N LEU A 347 11.81 -6.52 -7.33
CA LEU A 347 11.00 -5.29 -7.33
C LEU A 347 11.75 -4.12 -6.70
N LEU A 348 12.63 -4.38 -5.72
CA LEU A 348 13.38 -3.36 -4.99
C LEU A 348 14.82 -3.16 -5.49
N GLU A 349 15.23 -3.86 -6.54
CA GLU A 349 16.55 -3.71 -7.14
C GLU A 349 16.80 -2.27 -7.61
N ASP A 350 15.78 -1.65 -8.19
CA ASP A 350 15.80 -0.24 -8.57
C ASP A 350 14.42 0.43 -8.41
N PRO A 351 14.34 1.78 -8.45
CA PRO A 351 13.07 2.49 -8.38
C PRO A 351 12.09 2.18 -9.52
N ASN A 352 12.56 1.73 -10.69
CA ASN A 352 11.67 1.36 -11.80
C ASN A 352 10.83 0.13 -11.44
N GLY A 353 11.44 -0.90 -10.84
CA GLY A 353 10.72 -2.07 -10.34
C GLY A 353 9.71 -1.68 -9.27
N TYR A 354 10.14 -0.89 -8.29
CA TYR A 354 9.30 -0.50 -7.17
C TYR A 354 8.17 0.46 -7.57
N ILE A 355 8.49 1.57 -8.22
CA ILE A 355 7.49 2.62 -8.54
C ILE A 355 6.69 2.21 -9.78
N PHE A 356 7.36 1.89 -10.89
CA PHE A 356 6.70 1.77 -12.18
C PHE A 356 6.08 0.39 -12.42
N THR A 357 6.66 -0.68 -11.88
CA THR A 357 6.07 -2.02 -12.01
C THR A 357 5.10 -2.30 -10.87
N TRP A 358 5.57 -2.22 -9.62
CA TRP A 358 4.75 -2.61 -8.47
C TRP A 358 3.63 -1.60 -8.18
N LEU A 359 3.96 -0.33 -7.90
CA LEU A 359 2.95 0.64 -7.45
C LEU A 359 1.93 0.98 -8.53
N ILE A 360 2.36 1.13 -9.80
CA ILE A 360 1.43 1.38 -10.90
C ILE A 360 0.58 0.12 -11.15
N GLY A 361 1.16 -1.09 -11.09
CA GLY A 361 0.41 -2.34 -11.21
C GLY A 361 -0.65 -2.50 -10.14
N VAL A 362 -0.32 -2.19 -8.88
CA VAL A 362 -1.27 -2.14 -7.76
C VAL A 362 -2.40 -1.15 -8.04
N SER A 363 -2.06 0.04 -8.54
CA SER A 363 -3.04 1.08 -8.84
C SER A 363 -3.99 0.71 -9.97
N ALA A 364 -3.51 -0.04 -10.98
CA ALA A 364 -4.33 -0.56 -12.08
C ALA A 364 -5.44 -1.52 -11.60
N LEU A 365 -5.18 -2.27 -10.54
CA LEU A 365 -6.15 -3.22 -9.96
C LEU A 365 -7.11 -2.55 -8.98
N LEU A 366 -6.63 -1.63 -8.15
CA LEU A 366 -7.41 -1.08 -7.04
C LEU A 366 -8.20 0.17 -7.39
N GLY A 367 -7.74 0.97 -8.38
CA GLY A 367 -8.47 2.13 -8.88
C GLY A 367 -9.89 1.78 -9.33
N PRO A 368 -10.06 0.74 -10.19
CA PRO A 368 -11.38 0.26 -10.61
C PRO A 368 -12.31 -0.13 -9.45
N VAL A 369 -11.80 -0.85 -8.46
CA VAL A 369 -12.60 -1.23 -7.29
C VAL A 369 -13.08 0.01 -6.53
N GLY A 370 -12.16 0.97 -6.29
CA GLY A 370 -12.51 2.23 -5.62
C GLY A 370 -13.59 3.00 -6.36
N ALA A 371 -13.51 3.09 -7.69
CA ALA A 371 -14.50 3.75 -8.51
C ALA A 371 -15.89 3.09 -8.42
N ILE A 372 -15.94 1.75 -8.52
CA ILE A 372 -17.21 1.00 -8.40
C ILE A 372 -17.87 1.27 -7.05
N LEU A 373 -17.11 1.21 -5.94
CA LEU A 373 -17.63 1.48 -4.61
C LEU A 373 -18.19 2.91 -4.47
N ILE A 374 -17.46 3.91 -4.95
CA ILE A 374 -17.85 5.31 -4.88
C ILE A 374 -19.09 5.57 -5.74
N VAL A 375 -19.07 5.10 -7.00
CA VAL A 375 -20.21 5.30 -7.93
C VAL A 375 -21.44 4.56 -7.44
N ASP A 376 -21.32 3.33 -6.94
CA ASP A 376 -22.44 2.61 -6.35
C ASP A 376 -23.06 3.41 -5.20
N TYR A 377 -22.22 3.82 -4.25
CA TYR A 377 -22.69 4.46 -3.04
C TYR A 377 -23.28 5.86 -3.27
N PHE A 378 -22.57 6.73 -4.00
CA PHE A 378 -22.99 8.13 -4.17
C PHE A 378 -23.94 8.34 -5.32
N VAL A 379 -23.74 7.65 -6.47
CA VAL A 379 -24.51 7.89 -7.70
C VAL A 379 -25.71 6.97 -7.78
N VAL A 380 -25.52 5.66 -7.59
CA VAL A 380 -26.60 4.68 -7.76
C VAL A 380 -27.52 4.69 -6.54
N ARG A 381 -26.95 4.63 -5.31
CA ARG A 381 -27.71 4.50 -4.05
C ARG A 381 -27.93 5.80 -3.33
N LYS A 382 -27.39 6.91 -3.82
CA LYS A 382 -27.55 8.24 -3.20
C LYS A 382 -27.27 8.23 -1.70
N THR A 383 -26.23 7.53 -1.29
CA THR A 383 -25.74 7.34 0.08
C THR A 383 -26.65 6.52 1.02
N GLU A 384 -27.68 5.84 0.48
CA GLU A 384 -28.55 5.00 1.30
C GLU A 384 -28.28 3.51 1.09
N LEU A 385 -28.07 2.78 2.18
CA LEU A 385 -27.85 1.33 2.20
C LEU A 385 -28.85 0.65 3.14
N ASP A 386 -29.41 -0.47 2.67
CA ASP A 386 -30.12 -1.40 3.55
C ASP A 386 -29.12 -2.24 4.33
N LEU A 387 -28.91 -1.89 5.61
CA LEU A 387 -27.94 -2.58 6.45
C LEU A 387 -28.29 -4.06 6.67
N ASP A 388 -29.55 -4.35 6.90
CA ASP A 388 -30.01 -5.72 7.13
C ASP A 388 -29.82 -6.56 5.85
N GLY A 389 -30.09 -5.94 4.71
CA GLY A 389 -29.87 -6.52 3.39
C GLY A 389 -28.44 -6.97 3.13
N LEU A 390 -27.43 -6.27 3.69
CA LEU A 390 -26.01 -6.66 3.56
C LEU A 390 -25.70 -8.02 4.19
N TYR A 391 -26.52 -8.49 5.12
CA TYR A 391 -26.34 -9.76 5.84
C TYR A 391 -27.31 -10.86 5.40
N ARG A 392 -28.33 -10.54 4.58
CA ARG A 392 -29.33 -11.52 4.11
C ARG A 392 -28.83 -12.28 2.88
N LYS A 393 -28.83 -13.60 2.94
CA LYS A 393 -28.43 -14.46 1.81
C LYS A 393 -29.29 -14.28 0.54
N LYS A 394 -30.57 -13.89 0.69
CA LYS A 394 -31.51 -13.64 -0.42
C LYS A 394 -32.07 -12.22 -0.37
N GLY A 395 -31.30 -11.27 0.15
CA GLY A 395 -31.66 -9.86 0.22
C GLY A 395 -31.39 -9.07 -1.09
N PRO A 396 -31.57 -7.75 -1.06
CA PRO A 396 -31.40 -6.88 -2.22
C PRO A 396 -30.01 -6.92 -2.85
N TYR A 397 -29.00 -7.34 -2.11
CA TYR A 397 -27.61 -7.44 -2.57
C TYR A 397 -27.19 -8.87 -2.98
N PHE A 398 -28.14 -9.79 -3.12
CA PHE A 398 -27.84 -11.14 -3.62
C PHE A 398 -27.65 -11.15 -5.15
N TYR A 399 -28.27 -10.22 -5.88
CA TYR A 399 -28.18 -10.08 -7.33
C TYR A 399 -28.39 -11.42 -8.08
N ARG A 400 -27.47 -11.76 -8.99
CA ARG A 400 -27.49 -13.04 -9.72
C ARG A 400 -26.53 -14.03 -9.08
N GLY A 401 -27.07 -14.95 -8.28
CA GLY A 401 -26.25 -15.98 -7.61
C GLY A 401 -25.22 -15.43 -6.60
N GLY A 402 -25.48 -14.27 -6.03
CA GLY A 402 -24.58 -13.61 -5.10
C GLY A 402 -23.56 -12.65 -5.73
N PHE A 403 -23.61 -12.45 -7.06
CA PHE A 403 -22.73 -11.57 -7.81
C PHE A 403 -23.52 -10.46 -8.49
N ASN A 404 -23.02 -9.23 -8.45
CA ASN A 404 -23.53 -8.14 -9.29
C ASN A 404 -22.82 -8.16 -10.65
N PRO A 405 -23.50 -8.57 -11.75
CA PRO A 405 -22.86 -8.64 -13.06
C PRO A 405 -22.30 -7.29 -13.53
N ALA A 406 -22.99 -6.19 -13.18
CA ALA A 406 -22.54 -4.85 -13.55
C ALA A 406 -21.17 -4.54 -12.96
N ALA A 407 -20.94 -4.88 -11.67
CA ALA A 407 -19.65 -4.64 -11.02
C ALA A 407 -18.54 -5.53 -11.59
N VAL A 408 -18.83 -6.81 -11.81
CA VAL A 408 -17.84 -7.76 -12.33
C VAL A 408 -17.42 -7.37 -13.75
N ILE A 409 -18.38 -7.07 -14.63
CA ILE A 409 -18.12 -6.65 -16.03
C ILE A 409 -17.34 -5.33 -16.03
N ALA A 410 -17.78 -4.32 -15.27
CA ALA A 410 -17.09 -3.02 -15.18
C ALA A 410 -15.64 -3.18 -14.70
N PHE A 411 -15.40 -4.02 -13.68
CA PHE A 411 -14.07 -4.33 -13.20
C PHE A 411 -13.20 -4.98 -14.28
N CYS A 412 -13.69 -6.06 -14.93
CA CYS A 412 -12.93 -6.73 -15.97
C CYS A 412 -12.63 -5.81 -17.16
N LEU A 413 -13.60 -5.04 -17.64
CA LEU A 413 -13.41 -4.11 -18.76
C LEU A 413 -12.40 -3.00 -18.42
N SER A 414 -12.33 -2.56 -17.17
CA SER A 414 -11.41 -1.51 -16.75
C SER A 414 -9.94 -1.95 -16.76
N LEU A 415 -9.66 -3.25 -16.70
CA LEU A 415 -8.29 -3.79 -16.76
C LEU A 415 -7.77 -3.88 -18.20
N VAL A 416 -8.65 -4.01 -19.20
CA VAL A 416 -8.27 -4.20 -20.60
C VAL A 416 -7.31 -3.12 -21.12
N PRO A 417 -7.51 -1.81 -20.88
CA PRO A 417 -6.61 -0.78 -21.39
C PRO A 417 -5.24 -0.77 -20.74
N THR A 418 -5.10 -1.25 -19.50
CA THR A 418 -3.86 -1.13 -18.72
C THR A 418 -3.03 -2.43 -18.68
N LEU A 419 -3.68 -3.58 -18.89
CA LEU A 419 -3.03 -4.89 -18.80
C LEU A 419 -1.89 -5.11 -19.80
N PRO A 420 -2.00 -4.74 -21.10
CA PRO A 420 -0.89 -4.91 -22.04
C PRO A 420 0.33 -4.05 -21.65
N GLY A 421 0.14 -2.81 -21.23
CA GLY A 421 1.22 -1.93 -20.77
C GLY A 421 1.89 -2.46 -19.50
N PHE A 422 1.10 -3.03 -18.56
CA PHE A 422 1.66 -3.75 -17.40
C PHE A 422 2.54 -4.93 -17.84
N ALA A 423 2.07 -5.76 -18.76
CA ALA A 423 2.82 -6.92 -19.23
C ALA A 423 4.13 -6.52 -19.92
N HIS A 424 4.14 -5.41 -20.66
CA HIS A 424 5.34 -4.82 -21.23
C HIS A 424 6.31 -4.30 -20.16
N GLN A 425 5.81 -3.50 -19.22
CA GLN A 425 6.62 -2.97 -18.11
C GLN A 425 7.21 -4.08 -17.23
N ALA A 426 6.47 -5.16 -17.01
CA ALA A 426 6.90 -6.33 -16.27
C ALA A 426 7.80 -7.27 -17.10
N LYS A 427 8.14 -6.90 -18.35
CA LYS A 427 8.96 -7.70 -19.30
C LYS A 427 8.39 -9.10 -19.59
N LEU A 428 7.07 -9.26 -19.48
CA LEU A 428 6.36 -10.49 -19.83
C LEU A 428 6.11 -10.61 -21.34
N VAL A 429 6.06 -9.47 -22.03
CA VAL A 429 5.94 -9.36 -23.49
C VAL A 429 6.98 -8.39 -24.04
N GLY A 430 7.43 -8.59 -25.27
CA GLY A 430 8.51 -7.79 -25.85
C GLY A 430 8.10 -6.39 -26.28
N THR A 431 6.93 -6.24 -26.92
CA THR A 431 6.42 -4.95 -27.41
C THR A 431 4.91 -4.89 -27.35
N VAL A 432 4.38 -3.70 -27.15
CA VAL A 432 2.94 -3.39 -27.23
C VAL A 432 2.74 -2.09 -28.00
N PRO A 433 1.56 -1.84 -28.59
CA PRO A 433 1.25 -0.52 -29.15
C PRO A 433 1.43 0.59 -28.09
N PRO A 434 2.07 1.74 -28.41
CA PRO A 434 2.42 2.80 -27.47
C PRO A 434 1.25 3.33 -26.64
N MET A 435 0.03 3.25 -27.17
CA MET A 435 -1.18 3.66 -26.43
C MET A 435 -1.37 2.87 -25.12
N PHE A 436 -1.00 1.58 -25.08
CA PHE A 436 -1.13 0.77 -23.87
C PHE A 436 -0.10 1.13 -22.80
N ASP A 437 1.11 1.49 -23.21
CA ASP A 437 2.12 2.03 -22.27
C ASP A 437 1.66 3.37 -21.69
N THR A 438 1.07 4.23 -22.53
CA THR A 438 0.47 5.48 -22.06
C THR A 438 -0.70 5.22 -21.11
N MET A 439 -1.61 4.29 -21.43
CA MET A 439 -2.72 3.94 -20.54
C MET A 439 -2.22 3.34 -19.23
N TYR A 440 -1.14 2.55 -19.27
CA TYR A 440 -0.54 2.02 -18.05
C TYR A 440 0.13 3.10 -17.20
N THR A 441 0.80 4.08 -17.82
CA THR A 441 1.34 5.25 -17.11
C THR A 441 0.28 5.92 -16.23
N TYR A 442 -0.95 5.98 -16.70
CA TYR A 442 -2.10 6.56 -15.98
C TYR A 442 -3.05 5.50 -15.40
N ALA A 443 -2.55 4.31 -15.08
CA ALA A 443 -3.37 3.13 -14.81
C ALA A 443 -4.46 3.35 -13.77
N TRP A 444 -4.17 4.05 -12.66
CA TRP A 444 -5.17 4.35 -11.65
C TRP A 444 -6.31 5.21 -12.21
N PHE A 445 -5.98 6.27 -12.92
CA PHE A 445 -6.95 7.22 -13.47
C PHE A 445 -7.80 6.59 -14.57
N VAL A 446 -7.15 5.88 -15.49
CA VAL A 446 -7.83 5.15 -16.58
C VAL A 446 -8.75 4.08 -16.02
N GLY A 447 -8.23 3.23 -15.14
CA GLY A 447 -9.01 2.16 -14.52
C GLY A 447 -10.18 2.70 -13.68
N PHE A 448 -9.95 3.76 -12.90
CA PHE A 448 -10.98 4.43 -12.11
C PHE A 448 -12.10 5.01 -12.99
N ALA A 449 -11.72 5.75 -14.03
CA ALA A 449 -12.71 6.37 -14.94
C ALA A 449 -13.51 5.32 -15.70
N VAL A 450 -12.83 4.34 -16.33
CA VAL A 450 -13.50 3.27 -17.09
C VAL A 450 -14.44 2.47 -16.19
N ALA A 451 -13.99 2.02 -15.02
CA ALA A 451 -14.80 1.24 -14.11
C ALA A 451 -16.01 2.02 -13.60
N GLY A 452 -15.82 3.28 -13.21
CA GLY A 452 -16.89 4.13 -12.69
C GLY A 452 -17.98 4.40 -13.74
N VAL A 453 -17.58 4.78 -14.96
CA VAL A 453 -18.52 5.05 -16.06
C VAL A 453 -19.24 3.77 -16.48
N MET A 454 -18.50 2.69 -16.71
CA MET A 454 -19.10 1.40 -17.11
C MET A 454 -20.06 0.88 -16.04
N TYR A 455 -19.69 0.97 -14.75
CA TYR A 455 -20.58 0.57 -13.67
C TYR A 455 -21.87 1.39 -13.65
N ALA A 456 -21.78 2.71 -13.77
CA ALA A 456 -22.96 3.58 -13.79
C ALA A 456 -23.90 3.27 -14.95
N ILE A 457 -23.37 2.97 -16.14
CA ILE A 457 -24.14 2.57 -17.33
C ILE A 457 -24.76 1.19 -17.09
N LEU A 458 -23.97 0.19 -16.71
CA LEU A 458 -24.43 -1.19 -16.57
C LEU A 458 -25.49 -1.35 -15.47
N MET A 459 -25.42 -0.57 -14.37
CA MET A 459 -26.45 -0.55 -13.34
C MET A 459 -27.81 -0.03 -13.83
N ARG A 460 -27.83 0.76 -14.92
CA ARG A 460 -29.07 1.23 -15.57
C ARG A 460 -29.61 0.26 -16.61
N VAL A 461 -28.73 -0.45 -17.31
CA VAL A 461 -29.05 -1.32 -18.43
C VAL A 461 -29.37 -2.74 -17.98
N ILE A 462 -28.61 -3.27 -17.01
CA ILE A 462 -28.83 -4.62 -16.50
C ILE A 462 -29.99 -4.57 -15.49
N PRO A 463 -31.09 -5.33 -15.73
CA PRO A 463 -32.21 -5.38 -14.79
C PRO A 463 -31.73 -5.85 -13.40
N GLN A 464 -31.97 -5.01 -12.39
CA GLN A 464 -31.71 -5.37 -11.01
C GLN A 464 -32.83 -6.30 -10.52
N PRO A 465 -32.52 -7.36 -9.73
CA PRO A 465 -33.56 -8.21 -9.17
C PRO A 465 -34.50 -7.35 -8.31
N ALA A 466 -35.82 -7.55 -8.52
CA ALA A 466 -36.81 -6.94 -7.65
C ALA A 466 -36.52 -7.37 -6.19
N VAL A 467 -36.51 -6.39 -5.28
CA VAL A 467 -36.38 -6.68 -3.85
C VAL A 467 -37.61 -7.48 -3.46
N ALA A 468 -37.46 -8.77 -3.20
CA ALA A 468 -38.52 -9.53 -2.55
C ALA A 468 -38.68 -8.95 -1.14
N ASN A 469 -39.77 -8.23 -0.92
CA ASN A 469 -40.20 -7.80 0.41
C ASN A 469 -40.67 -9.05 1.19
N GLU A 470 -39.76 -9.95 1.53
CA GLU A 470 -40.05 -10.96 2.53
C GLU A 470 -40.13 -10.26 3.89
N PRO A 471 -41.26 -10.36 4.63
CA PRO A 471 -41.36 -9.78 5.95
C PRO A 471 -40.24 -10.37 6.83
N VAL A 472 -39.62 -9.48 7.60
CA VAL A 472 -38.64 -9.86 8.61
C VAL A 472 -39.29 -10.91 9.52
N PRO A 473 -38.76 -12.15 9.64
CA PRO A 473 -39.23 -13.06 10.69
C PRO A 473 -39.08 -12.31 12.00
N ALA A 474 -40.19 -12.14 12.73
CA ALA A 474 -40.17 -11.59 14.06
C ALA A 474 -39.07 -12.32 14.85
N ALA A 475 -38.17 -11.55 15.47
CA ALA A 475 -37.13 -12.11 16.30
C ALA A 475 -37.78 -13.15 17.22
N ALA A 476 -37.34 -14.41 17.11
CA ALA A 476 -37.68 -15.40 18.11
C ALA A 476 -37.22 -14.81 19.45
N THR A 477 -38.16 -14.44 20.26
CA THR A 477 -37.96 -14.12 21.67
C THR A 477 -37.18 -15.29 22.24
N ALA A 478 -35.95 -15.05 22.63
CA ALA A 478 -35.17 -15.99 23.40
C ALA A 478 -35.92 -16.15 24.76
N GLU A 479 -36.73 -17.17 24.84
CA GLU A 479 -37.09 -17.82 26.09
C GLU A 479 -36.18 -19.04 26.20
N GLU A 480 -35.51 -19.08 27.33
CA GLU A 480 -34.62 -20.06 27.96
C GLU A 480 -33.13 -19.90 27.74
#